data_ee5929ee37f23a63cf4dea11ef89d33a
#
_entry.id   ee5929ee37f23a63cf4dea11ef89d33a
#
_cell.length_a   1.000
_cell.length_b   1.000
_cell.length_c   1.000
_cell.angle_alpha   90.00
_cell.angle_beta   90.00
_cell.angle_gamma   90.00
#
_symmetry.space_group_name_H-M   'P 1'
#
loop_
_entity.id
_entity.type
_entity.pdbx_description
1 polymer ?
#
loop_
_entity_poly.entity_id
_entity_poly.type
_entity_poly.pdbx_seq_one_letter_code
_entity_poly.pdbx_strand_id
1 'polypeptide(L)'
;MNFDNLHQILANLYQDMIPLCSNMIGVAKGLAGLGALFYVAYRVWQALSRAEPIDVFPLLRPFAIGLCIMFFPTLVLGTINAVMSPIVKGTHTILESQTMDMKAYQQQKDNLEYEARVREGKAWLVDDKVYDQKMKDLGITDTPEIISMWGERLWYDIKAWFRQVIRDFFELLFNASALVIDTIRTFFLVVLAILGPIAFAFSIYDGFQATLTQWLTRYISVYLWLPISDIFSSVLARIQTLMLEQDIALLQDPNYMPDGSNGVYIVFLIIGIIGYFTIPTVAGWIIQSGGAGAYGSAVNKTASKAGGIAGGVAGSVAGNVGGRLLGK
;
A
#
# COMPACT_ATOMS: atom_id res chain seq x y z
N MET A 1 -10.58 -13.95 -4.65
CA MET A 1 -10.47 -12.76 -5.52
C MET A 1 -9.00 -12.57 -5.83
N ASN A 2 -8.60 -12.47 -7.10
CA ASN A 2 -7.18 -12.39 -7.45
C ASN A 2 -6.77 -10.92 -7.52
N PHE A 3 -6.23 -10.39 -6.42
CA PHE A 3 -5.84 -8.97 -6.29
C PHE A 3 -4.69 -8.59 -7.26
N ASP A 4 -3.81 -9.54 -7.63
CA ASP A 4 -2.70 -9.31 -8.57
C ASP A 4 -3.21 -8.84 -9.94
N ASN A 5 -4.33 -9.42 -10.42
CA ASN A 5 -4.95 -9.00 -11.67
C ASN A 5 -5.46 -7.55 -11.61
N LEU A 6 -5.92 -7.09 -10.43
CA LEU A 6 -6.42 -5.73 -10.27
C LEU A 6 -5.28 -4.69 -10.32
N HIS A 7 -4.13 -4.98 -9.72
CA HIS A 7 -2.94 -4.13 -9.84
C HIS A 7 -2.47 -4.00 -11.29
N GLN A 8 -2.51 -5.10 -12.06
CA GLN A 8 -2.17 -5.08 -13.47
C GLN A 8 -3.17 -4.28 -14.31
N ILE A 9 -4.47 -4.38 -14.01
CA ILE A 9 -5.51 -3.56 -14.65
C ILE A 9 -5.26 -2.07 -14.39
N LEU A 10 -4.88 -1.66 -13.16
CA LEU A 10 -4.57 -0.28 -12.83
C LEU A 10 -3.34 0.24 -13.58
N ALA A 11 -2.30 -0.60 -13.72
CA ALA A 11 -1.12 -0.26 -14.50
C ALA A 11 -1.46 -0.06 -15.98
N ASN A 12 -2.29 -0.94 -16.57
CA ASN A 12 -2.77 -0.82 -17.93
C ASN A 12 -3.65 0.43 -18.11
N LEU A 13 -4.56 0.70 -17.17
CA LEU A 13 -5.40 1.89 -17.17
C LEU A 13 -4.56 3.17 -17.25
N TYR A 14 -3.48 3.25 -16.47
CA TYR A 14 -2.58 4.41 -16.53
C TYR A 14 -1.99 4.57 -17.94
N GLN A 15 -1.51 3.47 -18.56
CA GLN A 15 -0.94 3.51 -19.92
C GLN A 15 -1.99 3.93 -20.96
N ASP A 16 -3.21 3.43 -20.87
CA ASP A 16 -4.30 3.73 -21.78
C ASP A 16 -4.79 5.19 -21.66
N MET A 17 -4.65 5.78 -20.47
CA MET A 17 -5.10 7.16 -20.22
C MET A 17 -4.04 8.23 -20.56
N ILE A 18 -2.75 7.88 -20.63
CA ILE A 18 -1.69 8.84 -21.00
C ILE A 18 -1.94 9.51 -22.35
N PRO A 19 -2.38 8.83 -23.43
CA PRO A 19 -2.63 9.46 -24.72
C PRO A 19 -3.67 10.60 -24.66
N LEU A 20 -4.58 10.58 -23.67
CA LEU A 20 -5.58 11.63 -23.48
C LEU A 20 -4.97 12.98 -23.10
N CYS A 21 -3.74 13.01 -22.60
CA CYS A 21 -3.05 14.28 -22.35
C CYS A 21 -2.79 15.07 -23.64
N SER A 22 -2.77 14.41 -24.82
CA SER A 22 -2.63 15.04 -26.11
C SER A 22 -3.77 16.04 -26.39
N ASN A 23 -4.97 15.79 -25.93
CA ASN A 23 -6.11 16.69 -26.07
C ASN A 23 -5.90 18.00 -25.30
N MET A 24 -5.22 17.93 -24.14
CA MET A 24 -4.92 19.11 -23.33
C MET A 24 -3.70 19.89 -23.86
N ILE A 25 -2.84 19.27 -24.66
CA ILE A 25 -1.68 19.94 -25.30
C ILE A 25 -2.14 21.10 -26.18
N GLY A 26 -3.24 20.92 -26.94
CA GLY A 26 -3.80 21.98 -27.78
C GLY A 26 -4.19 23.24 -26.98
N VAL A 27 -4.91 23.04 -25.89
CA VAL A 27 -5.32 24.11 -24.96
C VAL A 27 -4.08 24.74 -24.30
N ALA A 28 -3.16 23.91 -23.83
CA ALA A 28 -1.93 24.37 -23.17
C ALA A 28 -1.04 25.21 -24.13
N LYS A 29 -0.95 24.85 -25.42
CA LYS A 29 -0.22 25.65 -26.43
C LYS A 29 -0.83 27.03 -26.59
N GLY A 30 -2.16 27.16 -26.63
CA GLY A 30 -2.83 28.43 -26.69
C GLY A 30 -2.53 29.30 -25.48
N LEU A 31 -2.67 28.74 -24.26
CA LEU A 31 -2.36 29.46 -23.02
C LEU A 31 -0.87 29.82 -22.92
N ALA A 32 0.03 28.90 -23.30
CA ALA A 32 1.46 29.12 -23.30
C ALA A 32 1.88 30.20 -24.30
N GLY A 33 1.27 30.23 -25.49
CA GLY A 33 1.54 31.24 -26.52
C GLY A 33 1.14 32.65 -26.06
N LEU A 34 -0.05 32.80 -25.48
CA LEU A 34 -0.48 34.08 -24.88
C LEU A 34 0.45 34.47 -23.72
N GLY A 35 0.76 33.56 -22.83
CA GLY A 35 1.68 33.79 -21.72
C GLY A 35 3.07 34.21 -22.18
N ALA A 36 3.61 33.56 -23.21
CA ALA A 36 4.89 33.89 -23.79
C ALA A 36 4.91 35.32 -24.39
N LEU A 37 3.84 35.68 -25.10
CA LEU A 37 3.71 36.99 -25.69
C LEU A 37 3.71 38.08 -24.59
N PHE A 38 2.89 37.95 -23.55
CA PHE A 38 2.86 38.90 -22.44
C PHE A 38 4.18 38.92 -21.67
N TYR A 39 4.79 37.79 -21.41
CA TYR A 39 6.06 37.66 -20.70
C TYR A 39 7.18 38.41 -21.46
N VAL A 40 7.33 38.11 -22.76
CA VAL A 40 8.36 38.74 -23.61
C VAL A 40 8.10 40.23 -23.74
N ALA A 41 6.85 40.64 -24.03
CA ALA A 41 6.48 42.07 -24.15
C ALA A 41 6.80 42.84 -22.87
N TYR A 42 6.42 42.29 -21.71
CA TYR A 42 6.69 42.95 -20.42
C TYR A 42 8.20 43.06 -20.12
N ARG A 43 8.98 42.02 -20.38
CA ARG A 43 10.45 42.03 -20.15
C ARG A 43 11.17 43.01 -21.08
N VAL A 44 10.80 43.04 -22.34
CA VAL A 44 11.38 43.96 -23.30
C VAL A 44 11.01 45.43 -22.91
N TRP A 45 9.73 45.68 -22.58
CA TRP A 45 9.29 47.00 -22.12
C TRP A 45 10.03 47.44 -20.83
N GLN A 46 10.24 46.53 -19.89
CA GLN A 46 10.97 46.84 -18.66
C GLN A 46 12.44 47.21 -18.92
N ALA A 47 13.13 46.47 -19.81
CA ALA A 47 14.50 46.81 -20.21
C ALA A 47 14.59 48.15 -20.90
N LEU A 48 13.67 48.45 -21.84
CA LEU A 48 13.60 49.74 -22.54
C LEU A 48 13.34 50.91 -21.57
N SER A 49 12.42 50.74 -20.61
CA SER A 49 12.07 51.79 -19.63
C SER A 49 13.20 52.11 -18.66
N ARG A 50 14.11 51.15 -18.43
CA ARG A 50 15.30 51.31 -17.57
C ARG A 50 16.58 51.67 -18.34
N ALA A 51 16.49 51.80 -19.66
CA ALA A 51 17.65 51.97 -20.54
C ALA A 51 18.75 50.90 -20.32
N GLU A 52 18.34 49.68 -19.99
CA GLU A 52 19.22 48.53 -19.76
C GLU A 52 19.30 47.69 -21.06
N PRO A 53 20.42 47.00 -21.31
CA PRO A 53 20.52 46.06 -22.43
C PRO A 53 19.53 44.91 -22.22
N ILE A 54 18.90 44.43 -23.30
CA ILE A 54 17.93 43.32 -23.25
C ILE A 54 18.69 42.02 -22.99
N ASP A 55 18.43 41.39 -21.82
CA ASP A 55 18.94 40.07 -21.53
C ASP A 55 18.06 39.02 -22.24
N VAL A 56 18.69 38.29 -23.17
CA VAL A 56 18.03 37.25 -23.99
C VAL A 56 17.77 35.98 -23.22
N PHE A 57 18.57 35.63 -22.20
CA PHE A 57 18.43 34.35 -21.48
C PHE A 57 17.08 34.17 -20.81
N PRO A 58 16.52 35.13 -20.04
CA PRO A 58 15.17 35.02 -19.49
C PRO A 58 14.08 34.84 -20.55
N LEU A 59 14.28 35.43 -21.75
CA LEU A 59 13.33 35.32 -22.84
C LEU A 59 13.23 33.95 -23.48
N LEU A 60 14.26 33.10 -23.31
CA LEU A 60 14.24 31.70 -23.77
C LEU A 60 13.37 30.79 -22.93
N ARG A 61 13.04 31.17 -21.70
CA ARG A 61 12.25 30.37 -20.77
C ARG A 61 10.88 29.93 -21.31
N PRO A 62 10.04 30.81 -21.86
CA PRO A 62 8.75 30.44 -22.44
C PRO A 62 8.91 29.45 -23.61
N PHE A 63 9.97 29.58 -24.40
CA PHE A 63 10.24 28.66 -25.52
C PHE A 63 10.60 27.25 -25.01
N ALA A 64 11.45 27.15 -23.99
CA ALA A 64 11.81 25.87 -23.38
C ALA A 64 10.57 25.17 -22.77
N ILE A 65 9.72 25.90 -22.07
CA ILE A 65 8.47 25.37 -21.52
C ILE A 65 7.50 24.99 -22.65
N GLY A 66 7.39 25.79 -23.72
CA GLY A 66 6.58 25.48 -24.91
C GLY A 66 7.01 24.17 -25.58
N LEU A 67 8.32 23.92 -25.67
CA LEU A 67 8.86 22.68 -26.18
C LEU A 67 8.50 21.49 -25.26
N CYS A 68 8.60 21.64 -23.94
CA CYS A 68 8.14 20.63 -22.99
C CYS A 68 6.63 20.34 -23.13
N ILE A 69 5.79 21.35 -23.38
CA ILE A 69 4.36 21.17 -23.62
C ILE A 69 4.13 20.42 -24.93
N MET A 70 4.88 20.75 -25.99
CA MET A 70 4.74 20.11 -27.30
C MET A 70 5.02 18.60 -27.26
N PHE A 71 6.05 18.23 -26.53
CA PHE A 71 6.50 16.84 -26.39
C PHE A 71 6.22 16.27 -25.00
N PHE A 72 5.15 16.72 -24.34
CA PHE A 72 4.85 16.43 -22.94
C PHE A 72 4.84 14.92 -22.62
N PRO A 73 4.15 14.04 -23.39
CA PRO A 73 4.11 12.60 -23.08
C PRO A 73 5.50 11.94 -23.18
N THR A 74 6.28 12.31 -24.19
CA THR A 74 7.57 11.66 -24.45
C THR A 74 8.71 12.29 -23.66
N LEU A 75 8.79 13.63 -23.63
CA LEU A 75 9.89 14.33 -22.98
C LEU A 75 9.69 14.39 -21.46
N VAL A 76 8.51 14.80 -20.99
CA VAL A 76 8.29 15.01 -19.56
C VAL A 76 7.93 13.70 -18.87
N LEU A 77 6.84 13.05 -19.28
CA LEU A 77 6.40 11.82 -18.66
C LEU A 77 7.38 10.67 -18.95
N GLY A 78 7.88 10.58 -20.19
CA GLY A 78 8.86 9.56 -20.57
C GLY A 78 10.16 9.64 -19.77
N THR A 79 10.69 10.84 -19.54
CA THR A 79 11.89 11.04 -18.71
C THR A 79 11.64 10.67 -17.25
N ILE A 80 10.50 11.11 -16.68
CA ILE A 80 10.16 10.75 -15.31
C ILE A 80 10.03 9.23 -15.18
N ASN A 81 9.30 8.57 -16.09
CA ASN A 81 9.14 7.12 -16.08
C ASN A 81 10.47 6.38 -16.23
N ALA A 82 11.38 6.86 -17.10
CA ALA A 82 12.69 6.26 -17.27
C ALA A 82 13.54 6.31 -16.01
N VAL A 83 13.47 7.42 -15.25
CA VAL A 83 14.19 7.59 -13.98
C VAL A 83 13.56 6.80 -12.85
N MET A 84 12.22 6.74 -12.80
CA MET A 84 11.49 6.12 -11.70
C MET A 84 11.30 4.61 -11.85
N SER A 85 11.27 4.08 -13.08
CA SER A 85 11.06 2.65 -13.35
C SER A 85 12.09 1.73 -12.67
N PRO A 86 13.40 2.02 -12.67
CA PRO A 86 14.38 1.20 -11.95
C PRO A 86 14.11 1.14 -10.42
N ILE A 87 13.62 2.24 -9.84
CA ILE A 87 13.29 2.30 -8.41
C ILE A 87 12.13 1.35 -8.12
N VAL A 88 11.05 1.43 -8.92
CA VAL A 88 9.88 0.55 -8.78
C VAL A 88 10.29 -0.92 -8.94
N LYS A 89 11.07 -1.26 -9.97
CA LYS A 89 11.53 -2.63 -10.18
C LYS A 89 12.39 -3.13 -9.02
N GLY A 90 13.31 -2.30 -8.51
CA GLY A 90 14.18 -2.65 -7.41
C GLY A 90 13.40 -2.94 -6.13
N THR A 91 12.42 -2.11 -5.78
CA THR A 91 11.59 -2.32 -4.59
C THR A 91 10.69 -3.55 -4.73
N HIS A 92 10.16 -3.79 -5.92
CA HIS A 92 9.33 -4.97 -6.19
C HIS A 92 10.13 -6.27 -6.05
N THR A 93 11.37 -6.32 -6.54
CA THR A 93 12.26 -7.47 -6.35
C THR A 93 12.56 -7.74 -4.87
N ILE A 94 12.74 -6.69 -4.06
CA ILE A 94 12.90 -6.83 -2.60
C ILE A 94 11.64 -7.46 -1.99
N LEU A 95 10.46 -7.00 -2.36
CA LEU A 95 9.19 -7.54 -1.86
C LEU A 95 9.03 -9.03 -2.24
N GLU A 96 9.28 -9.39 -3.50
CA GLU A 96 9.18 -10.77 -3.97
C GLU A 96 10.08 -11.71 -3.17
N SER A 97 11.34 -11.32 -2.93
CA SER A 97 12.28 -12.14 -2.17
C SER A 97 11.81 -12.39 -0.75
N GLN A 98 11.36 -11.34 -0.05
CA GLN A 98 10.87 -11.48 1.34
C GLN A 98 9.56 -12.29 1.42
N THR A 99 8.70 -12.19 0.42
CA THR A 99 7.46 -12.97 0.37
C THR A 99 7.72 -14.44 0.11
N MET A 100 8.71 -14.78 -0.74
CA MET A 100 9.11 -16.18 -0.96
C MET A 100 9.69 -16.80 0.31
N ASP A 101 10.57 -16.10 1.01
CA ASP A 101 11.13 -16.54 2.29
C ASP A 101 10.02 -16.82 3.31
N MET A 102 9.09 -15.90 3.47
CA MET A 102 7.96 -16.07 4.41
C MET A 102 7.13 -17.32 4.10
N LYS A 103 6.83 -17.61 2.84
CA LYS A 103 6.07 -18.81 2.44
C LYS A 103 6.82 -20.10 2.75
N ALA A 104 8.13 -20.12 2.55
CA ALA A 104 8.97 -21.28 2.87
C ALA A 104 8.96 -21.58 4.38
N TYR A 105 9.12 -20.54 5.21
CA TYR A 105 9.07 -20.69 6.67
C TYR A 105 7.67 -21.10 7.16
N GLN A 106 6.60 -20.60 6.54
CA GLN A 106 5.24 -20.99 6.86
C GLN A 106 5.03 -22.50 6.62
N GLN A 107 5.46 -23.02 5.49
CA GLN A 107 5.37 -24.46 5.19
C GLN A 107 6.17 -25.30 6.20
N GLN A 108 7.36 -24.84 6.57
CA GLN A 108 8.17 -25.53 7.58
C GLN A 108 7.48 -25.56 8.94
N LYS A 109 6.89 -24.46 9.38
CA LYS A 109 6.11 -24.36 10.62
C LYS A 109 4.93 -25.34 10.61
N ASP A 110 4.14 -25.34 9.52
CA ASP A 110 2.96 -26.20 9.39
C ASP A 110 3.34 -27.69 9.52
N ASN A 111 4.47 -28.11 8.93
CA ASN A 111 4.98 -29.47 9.06
C ASN A 111 5.38 -29.78 10.51
N LEU A 112 6.07 -28.89 11.19
CA LEU A 112 6.50 -29.10 12.58
C LEU A 112 5.32 -29.07 13.56
N GLU A 113 4.30 -28.27 13.32
CA GLU A 113 3.06 -28.30 14.11
C GLU A 113 2.35 -29.65 13.97
N TYR A 114 2.29 -30.20 12.75
CA TYR A 114 1.75 -31.53 12.53
C TYR A 114 2.55 -32.59 13.31
N GLU A 115 3.88 -32.59 13.22
CA GLU A 115 4.74 -33.51 13.96
C GLU A 115 4.58 -33.36 15.48
N ALA A 116 4.41 -32.14 15.99
CA ALA A 116 4.15 -31.92 17.41
C ALA A 116 2.81 -32.54 17.85
N ARG A 117 1.76 -32.45 17.04
CA ARG A 117 0.48 -33.12 17.31
C ARG A 117 0.57 -34.63 17.26
N VAL A 118 1.38 -35.19 16.37
CA VAL A 118 1.66 -36.63 16.32
C VAL A 118 2.36 -37.08 17.62
N ARG A 119 3.35 -36.32 18.09
CA ARG A 119 4.06 -36.63 19.37
C ARG A 119 3.14 -36.55 20.58
N GLU A 120 2.16 -35.65 20.60
CA GLU A 120 1.16 -35.54 21.66
C GLU A 120 0.16 -36.74 21.67
N GLY A 121 0.18 -37.59 20.64
CA GLY A 121 -0.82 -38.64 20.46
C GLY A 121 -2.20 -38.16 20.04
N LYS A 122 -2.29 -36.89 19.62
CA LYS A 122 -3.52 -36.23 19.18
C LYS A 122 -3.54 -35.96 17.66
N ALA A 123 -2.79 -36.75 16.90
CA ALA A 123 -2.78 -36.66 15.42
C ALA A 123 -4.21 -36.79 14.83
N TRP A 124 -5.09 -37.49 15.51
CA TRP A 124 -6.49 -37.64 15.12
C TRP A 124 -7.30 -36.32 15.14
N LEU A 125 -6.80 -35.25 15.78
CA LEU A 125 -7.42 -33.93 15.73
C LEU A 125 -7.21 -33.23 14.39
N VAL A 126 -6.11 -33.55 13.68
CA VAL A 126 -5.68 -32.87 12.45
C VAL A 126 -5.66 -33.73 11.21
N ASP A 127 -5.66 -35.08 11.37
CA ASP A 127 -5.63 -36.07 10.28
C ASP A 127 -6.89 -36.92 10.29
N ASP A 128 -7.71 -36.82 9.23
CA ASP A 128 -8.96 -37.57 9.07
C ASP A 128 -8.73 -39.05 9.03
N LYS A 129 -7.63 -39.53 8.43
CA LYS A 129 -7.32 -41.00 8.33
C LYS A 129 -6.99 -41.58 9.68
N VAL A 130 -6.23 -40.83 10.49
CA VAL A 130 -5.88 -41.27 11.85
C VAL A 130 -7.13 -41.30 12.74
N TYR A 131 -8.01 -40.28 12.56
CA TYR A 131 -9.30 -40.23 13.27
C TYR A 131 -10.18 -41.44 12.92
N ASP A 132 -10.39 -41.72 11.62
CA ASP A 132 -11.22 -42.79 11.13
C ASP A 132 -10.68 -44.16 11.58
N GLN A 133 -9.36 -44.31 11.61
CA GLN A 133 -8.73 -45.56 12.07
C GLN A 133 -8.94 -45.73 13.57
N LYS A 134 -8.73 -44.72 14.38
CA LYS A 134 -8.93 -44.73 15.83
C LYS A 134 -10.41 -44.97 16.19
N MET A 135 -11.34 -44.38 15.41
CA MET A 135 -12.78 -44.65 15.57
C MET A 135 -13.18 -46.10 15.24
N LYS A 136 -12.49 -46.76 14.29
CA LYS A 136 -12.73 -48.16 13.95
C LYS A 136 -12.17 -49.14 15.00
N ASP A 137 -11.06 -48.74 15.65
CA ASP A 137 -10.40 -49.55 16.69
C ASP A 137 -11.17 -49.50 18.02
N LEU A 138 -12.01 -48.48 18.25
CA LEU A 138 -12.88 -48.36 19.43
C LEU A 138 -14.13 -49.25 19.27
N GLY A 139 -14.40 -50.08 20.25
CA GLY A 139 -15.56 -51.00 20.26
C GLY A 139 -16.86 -50.30 20.71
N ILE A 140 -17.98 -51.03 20.57
CA ILE A 140 -19.32 -50.53 20.98
C ILE A 140 -19.40 -50.24 22.49
N THR A 141 -18.52 -50.86 23.29
CA THR A 141 -18.42 -50.64 24.74
C THR A 141 -17.74 -49.36 25.12
N ASP A 142 -17.00 -48.70 24.22
CA ASP A 142 -16.19 -47.51 24.47
C ASP A 142 -16.93 -46.20 24.13
N THR A 143 -18.26 -46.23 24.26
CA THR A 143 -19.14 -45.11 23.95
C THR A 143 -18.74 -43.77 24.63
N PRO A 144 -18.28 -43.72 25.89
CA PRO A 144 -17.83 -42.50 26.50
C PRO A 144 -16.58 -41.90 25.85
N GLU A 145 -15.61 -42.73 25.43
CA GLU A 145 -14.40 -42.29 24.73
C GLU A 145 -14.71 -41.79 23.33
N ILE A 146 -15.60 -42.44 22.62
CA ILE A 146 -16.08 -42.01 21.29
C ILE A 146 -16.72 -40.61 21.38
N ILE A 147 -17.61 -40.40 22.38
CA ILE A 147 -18.28 -39.09 22.59
C ILE A 147 -17.27 -38.00 22.95
N SER A 148 -16.27 -38.32 23.80
CA SER A 148 -15.26 -37.35 24.20
C SER A 148 -14.34 -36.99 23.02
N MET A 149 -13.89 -37.94 22.23
CA MET A 149 -13.09 -37.74 21.01
C MET A 149 -13.86 -36.91 19.99
N TRP A 150 -15.14 -37.22 19.75
CA TRP A 150 -15.97 -36.47 18.84
C TRP A 150 -16.14 -35.02 19.32
N GLY A 151 -16.40 -34.81 20.59
CA GLY A 151 -16.56 -33.48 21.20
C GLY A 151 -15.26 -32.66 21.16
N GLU A 152 -14.11 -33.25 21.46
CA GLU A 152 -12.81 -32.57 21.38
C GLU A 152 -12.47 -32.19 19.95
N ARG A 153 -12.72 -33.08 18.96
CA ARG A 153 -12.50 -32.77 17.55
C ARG A 153 -13.44 -31.68 17.07
N LEU A 154 -14.73 -31.74 17.36
CA LEU A 154 -15.70 -30.72 17.01
C LEU A 154 -15.30 -29.35 17.58
N TRP A 155 -14.86 -29.33 18.85
CA TRP A 155 -14.40 -28.10 19.49
C TRP A 155 -13.11 -27.55 18.87
N TYR A 156 -12.19 -28.42 18.50
CA TYR A 156 -10.97 -28.07 17.78
C TYR A 156 -11.30 -27.46 16.40
N ASP A 157 -12.17 -28.12 15.63
CA ASP A 157 -12.59 -27.70 14.30
C ASP A 157 -13.33 -26.34 14.35
N ILE A 158 -14.21 -26.14 15.31
CA ILE A 158 -14.88 -24.84 15.51
C ILE A 158 -13.88 -23.73 15.83
N LYS A 159 -12.92 -23.99 16.71
CA LYS A 159 -11.87 -23.01 17.02
C LYS A 159 -10.97 -22.75 15.81
N ALA A 160 -10.58 -23.77 15.07
CA ALA A 160 -9.76 -23.67 13.87
C ALA A 160 -10.51 -22.87 12.78
N TRP A 161 -11.78 -23.20 12.53
CA TRP A 161 -12.63 -22.48 11.59
C TRP A 161 -12.76 -20.99 11.97
N PHE A 162 -13.05 -20.70 13.22
CA PHE A 162 -13.22 -19.31 13.68
C PHE A 162 -11.92 -18.51 13.52
N ARG A 163 -10.77 -19.09 13.89
CA ARG A 163 -9.45 -18.48 13.66
C ARG A 163 -9.17 -18.24 12.18
N GLN A 164 -9.53 -19.21 11.34
CA GLN A 164 -9.36 -19.09 9.88
C GLN A 164 -10.20 -17.95 9.32
N VAL A 165 -11.48 -17.87 9.68
CA VAL A 165 -12.38 -16.80 9.24
C VAL A 165 -11.85 -15.42 9.63
N ILE A 166 -11.36 -15.27 10.86
CA ILE A 166 -10.78 -14.01 11.32
C ILE A 166 -9.51 -13.68 10.52
N ARG A 167 -8.64 -14.65 10.30
CA ARG A 167 -7.42 -14.48 9.51
C ARG A 167 -7.76 -14.03 8.09
N ASP A 168 -8.61 -14.78 7.41
CA ASP A 168 -9.02 -14.50 6.02
C ASP A 168 -9.68 -13.12 5.89
N PHE A 169 -10.45 -12.72 6.89
CA PHE A 169 -11.05 -11.39 6.93
C PHE A 169 -9.99 -10.28 7.02
N PHE A 170 -9.01 -10.39 7.90
CA PHE A 170 -7.96 -9.39 8.02
C PHE A 170 -6.99 -9.41 6.84
N GLU A 171 -6.69 -10.59 6.24
CA GLU A 171 -5.93 -10.69 4.99
C GLU A 171 -6.66 -10.00 3.84
N LEU A 172 -7.98 -10.19 3.74
CA LEU A 172 -8.80 -9.48 2.75
C LEU A 172 -8.70 -7.95 2.94
N LEU A 173 -8.83 -7.46 4.18
CA LEU A 173 -8.72 -6.03 4.48
C LEU A 173 -7.31 -5.49 4.19
N PHE A 174 -6.26 -6.25 4.49
CA PHE A 174 -4.88 -5.88 4.20
C PHE A 174 -4.66 -5.73 2.70
N ASN A 175 -5.06 -6.73 1.90
CA ASN A 175 -4.96 -6.70 0.44
C ASN A 175 -5.85 -5.58 -0.16
N ALA A 176 -7.03 -5.37 0.39
CA ALA A 176 -7.90 -4.26 -0.02
C ALA A 176 -7.27 -2.90 0.26
N SER A 177 -6.57 -2.73 1.40
CA SER A 177 -5.88 -1.48 1.74
C SER A 177 -4.75 -1.16 0.75
N ALA A 178 -3.98 -2.16 0.34
CA ALA A 178 -2.96 -2.02 -0.70
C ALA A 178 -3.57 -1.59 -2.03
N LEU A 179 -4.66 -2.26 -2.44
CA LEU A 179 -5.38 -1.95 -3.69
C LEU A 179 -5.99 -0.53 -3.66
N VAL A 180 -6.53 -0.08 -2.54
CA VAL A 180 -7.08 1.28 -2.39
C VAL A 180 -5.99 2.32 -2.62
N ILE A 181 -4.81 2.14 -2.01
CA ILE A 181 -3.69 3.08 -2.19
C ILE A 181 -3.22 3.09 -3.66
N ASP A 182 -3.11 1.92 -4.31
CA ASP A 182 -2.69 1.85 -5.71
C ASP A 182 -3.74 2.46 -6.66
N THR A 183 -5.02 2.27 -6.37
CA THR A 183 -6.12 2.91 -7.13
C THR A 183 -6.08 4.43 -7.02
N ILE A 184 -5.94 4.97 -5.80
CA ILE A 184 -5.85 6.41 -5.56
C ILE A 184 -4.59 6.99 -6.23
N ARG A 185 -3.45 6.28 -6.14
CA ARG A 185 -2.21 6.64 -6.82
C ARG A 185 -2.40 6.74 -8.32
N THR A 186 -2.98 5.71 -8.93
CA THR A 186 -3.22 5.65 -10.39
C THR A 186 -4.12 6.80 -10.82
N PHE A 187 -5.21 7.06 -10.08
CA PHE A 187 -6.08 8.20 -10.34
C PHE A 187 -5.32 9.53 -10.30
N PHE A 188 -4.51 9.78 -9.28
CA PHE A 188 -3.75 11.02 -9.17
C PHE A 188 -2.70 11.15 -10.29
N LEU A 189 -2.00 10.07 -10.66
CA LEU A 189 -1.05 10.10 -11.77
C LEU A 189 -1.73 10.41 -13.10
N VAL A 190 -2.90 9.83 -13.37
CA VAL A 190 -3.69 10.10 -14.58
C VAL A 190 -4.11 11.57 -14.62
N VAL A 191 -4.67 12.10 -13.53
CA VAL A 191 -5.10 13.51 -13.45
C VAL A 191 -3.91 14.46 -13.64
N LEU A 192 -2.79 14.19 -12.96
CA LEU A 192 -1.58 14.99 -13.08
C LEU A 192 -0.97 14.92 -14.48
N ALA A 193 -1.02 13.73 -15.13
CA ALA A 193 -0.53 13.57 -16.50
C ALA A 193 -1.40 14.35 -17.51
N ILE A 194 -2.73 14.23 -17.42
CA ILE A 194 -3.66 14.90 -18.34
C ILE A 194 -3.60 16.43 -18.18
N LEU A 195 -3.54 16.93 -16.95
CA LEU A 195 -3.52 18.38 -16.65
C LEU A 195 -2.10 18.97 -16.61
N GLY A 196 -1.07 18.13 -16.72
CA GLY A 196 0.33 18.56 -16.70
C GLY A 196 0.65 19.65 -17.73
N PRO A 197 0.28 19.53 -19.01
CA PRO A 197 0.54 20.56 -20.02
C PRO A 197 -0.02 21.92 -19.63
N ILE A 198 -1.19 21.96 -18.99
CA ILE A 198 -1.82 23.22 -18.51
C ILE A 198 -1.01 23.81 -17.35
N ALA A 199 -0.54 23.00 -16.40
CA ALA A 199 0.31 23.46 -15.30
C ALA A 199 1.63 24.07 -15.82
N PHE A 200 2.21 23.47 -16.85
CA PHE A 200 3.39 24.00 -17.56
C PHE A 200 3.07 25.33 -18.23
N ALA A 201 1.93 25.45 -18.93
CA ALA A 201 1.52 26.69 -19.56
C ALA A 201 1.36 27.84 -18.55
N PHE A 202 0.72 27.57 -17.41
CA PHE A 202 0.60 28.58 -16.35
C PHE A 202 1.94 29.02 -15.77
N SER A 203 2.94 28.14 -15.72
CA SER A 203 4.26 28.48 -15.18
C SER A 203 5.01 29.56 -15.99
N ILE A 204 4.55 29.89 -17.21
CA ILE A 204 5.12 30.95 -18.04
C ILE A 204 4.76 32.31 -17.47
N TYR A 205 3.57 32.47 -16.88
CA TYR A 205 3.10 33.72 -16.34
C TYR A 205 3.86 34.14 -15.08
N ASP A 206 4.17 35.44 -14.97
CA ASP A 206 4.80 35.96 -13.77
C ASP A 206 3.88 35.77 -12.55
N GLY A 207 4.48 35.31 -11.44
CA GLY A 207 3.75 34.93 -10.22
C GLY A 207 3.35 33.45 -10.16
N PHE A 208 3.23 32.78 -11.29
CA PHE A 208 2.89 31.32 -11.33
C PHE A 208 4.08 30.41 -11.61
N GLN A 209 5.29 30.93 -11.53
CA GLN A 209 6.52 30.20 -11.88
C GLN A 209 6.71 28.92 -11.01
N ALA A 210 6.27 28.94 -9.76
CA ALA A 210 6.35 27.82 -8.85
C ALA A 210 5.43 26.64 -9.24
N THR A 211 4.44 26.86 -10.12
CA THR A 211 3.46 25.84 -10.53
C THR A 211 4.16 24.62 -11.17
N LEU A 212 5.17 24.84 -11.99
CA LEU A 212 5.94 23.78 -12.62
C LEU A 212 6.65 22.91 -11.58
N THR A 213 7.38 23.53 -10.66
CA THR A 213 8.10 22.80 -9.59
C THR A 213 7.13 22.07 -8.68
N GLN A 214 6.00 22.69 -8.31
CA GLN A 214 4.96 22.07 -7.49
C GLN A 214 4.32 20.88 -8.21
N TRP A 215 4.04 21.00 -9.52
CA TRP A 215 3.50 19.90 -10.30
C TRP A 215 4.48 18.72 -10.34
N LEU A 216 5.76 18.97 -10.65
CA LEU A 216 6.80 17.96 -10.70
C LEU A 216 6.97 17.26 -9.36
N THR A 217 7.03 18.03 -8.28
CA THR A 217 7.11 17.50 -6.91
C THR A 217 5.93 16.58 -6.58
N ARG A 218 4.70 17.01 -6.92
CA ARG A 218 3.49 16.21 -6.68
C ARG A 218 3.49 14.93 -7.52
N TYR A 219 3.85 15.03 -8.80
CA TYR A 219 3.88 13.88 -9.69
C TYR A 219 4.87 12.81 -9.20
N ILE A 220 6.09 13.21 -8.87
CA ILE A 220 7.12 12.30 -8.35
C ILE A 220 6.72 11.76 -6.97
N SER A 221 6.16 12.58 -6.09
CA SER A 221 5.68 12.12 -4.78
C SER A 221 4.62 11.03 -4.90
N VAL A 222 3.62 11.21 -5.78
CA VAL A 222 2.59 10.19 -6.03
C VAL A 222 3.18 8.95 -6.71
N TYR A 223 4.16 9.12 -7.59
CA TYR A 223 4.85 8.01 -8.24
C TYR A 223 5.56 7.11 -7.21
N LEU A 224 6.17 7.70 -6.19
CA LEU A 224 6.87 6.99 -5.11
C LEU A 224 5.95 6.18 -4.17
N TRP A 225 4.63 6.36 -4.23
CA TRP A 225 3.74 5.57 -3.37
C TRP A 225 3.91 4.07 -3.58
N LEU A 226 4.08 3.61 -4.82
CA LEU A 226 4.28 2.19 -5.11
C LEU A 226 5.60 1.64 -4.54
N PRO A 227 6.78 2.25 -4.80
CA PRO A 227 8.03 1.84 -4.14
C PRO A 227 7.96 1.82 -2.62
N ILE A 228 7.30 2.81 -2.01
CA ILE A 228 7.15 2.86 -0.56
C ILE A 228 6.24 1.74 -0.06
N SER A 229 5.15 1.45 -0.80
CA SER A 229 4.26 0.33 -0.53
C SER A 229 5.01 -1.01 -0.56
N ASP A 230 5.84 -1.23 -1.58
CA ASP A 230 6.66 -2.45 -1.72
C ASP A 230 7.65 -2.60 -0.55
N ILE A 231 8.34 -1.52 -0.19
CA ILE A 231 9.27 -1.52 0.96
C ILE A 231 8.51 -1.81 2.26
N PHE A 232 7.36 -1.15 2.46
CA PHE A 232 6.54 -1.36 3.66
C PHE A 232 6.07 -2.82 3.77
N SER A 233 5.58 -3.39 2.67
CA SER A 233 5.18 -4.80 2.61
C SER A 233 6.36 -5.75 2.84
N SER A 234 7.56 -5.42 2.33
CA SER A 234 8.79 -6.18 2.57
C SER A 234 9.17 -6.21 4.05
N VAL A 235 9.07 -5.06 4.72
CA VAL A 235 9.33 -4.96 6.17
C VAL A 235 8.34 -5.83 6.95
N LEU A 236 7.05 -5.78 6.60
CA LEU A 236 6.04 -6.62 7.25
C LEU A 236 6.30 -8.11 7.00
N ALA A 237 6.62 -8.50 5.77
CA ALA A 237 6.97 -9.89 5.43
C ALA A 237 8.20 -10.36 6.22
N ARG A 238 9.23 -9.50 6.37
CA ARG A 238 10.42 -9.84 7.18
C ARG A 238 10.10 -10.01 8.65
N ILE A 239 9.25 -9.15 9.23
CA ILE A 239 8.81 -9.30 10.62
C ILE A 239 8.05 -10.63 10.79
N GLN A 240 7.16 -10.96 9.87
CA GLN A 240 6.43 -12.23 9.90
C GLN A 240 7.39 -13.43 9.79
N THR A 241 8.40 -13.35 8.93
CA THR A 241 9.44 -14.38 8.83
C THR A 241 10.19 -14.57 10.15
N LEU A 242 10.61 -13.49 10.81
CA LEU A 242 11.28 -13.57 12.11
C LEU A 242 10.41 -14.21 13.20
N MET A 243 9.10 -13.95 13.16
CA MET A 243 8.15 -14.61 14.06
C MET A 243 8.02 -16.10 13.78
N LEU A 244 7.95 -16.48 12.48
CA LEU A 244 7.92 -17.88 12.07
C LEU A 244 9.21 -18.61 12.48
N GLU A 245 10.37 -17.98 12.33
CA GLU A 245 11.65 -18.51 12.80
C GLU A 245 11.61 -18.81 14.32
N GLN A 246 11.04 -17.91 15.11
CA GLN A 246 10.88 -18.09 16.56
C GLN A 246 9.90 -19.22 16.88
N ASP A 247 8.76 -19.28 16.21
CA ASP A 247 7.76 -20.35 16.38
C ASP A 247 8.36 -21.72 16.02
N ILE A 248 9.14 -21.80 14.93
CA ILE A 248 9.84 -23.01 14.50
C ILE A 248 10.84 -23.46 15.57
N ALA A 249 11.61 -22.52 16.14
CA ALA A 249 12.56 -22.86 17.22
C ALA A 249 11.85 -23.40 18.45
N LEU A 250 10.69 -22.87 18.82
CA LEU A 250 9.87 -23.37 19.92
C LEU A 250 9.30 -24.77 19.62
N LEU A 251 8.83 -25.02 18.38
CA LEU A 251 8.28 -26.32 17.96
C LEU A 251 9.31 -27.43 17.91
N GLN A 252 10.60 -27.09 17.83
CA GLN A 252 11.69 -28.06 17.93
C GLN A 252 11.93 -28.56 19.36
N ASP A 253 11.44 -27.87 20.40
CA ASP A 253 11.47 -28.36 21.77
C ASP A 253 10.41 -29.47 21.93
N PRO A 254 10.81 -30.70 22.32
CA PRO A 254 9.89 -31.82 22.52
C PRO A 254 8.80 -31.56 23.56
N ASN A 255 9.03 -30.65 24.50
CA ASN A 255 8.10 -30.31 25.57
C ASN A 255 7.16 -29.17 25.23
N TYR A 256 7.40 -28.46 24.12
CA TYR A 256 6.57 -27.36 23.71
C TYR A 256 5.30 -27.83 23.00
N MET A 257 4.15 -27.35 23.47
CA MET A 257 2.85 -27.63 22.87
C MET A 257 2.34 -26.38 22.16
N PRO A 258 2.05 -26.45 20.86
CA PRO A 258 1.52 -25.32 20.13
C PRO A 258 0.10 -24.95 20.62
N ASP A 259 -0.06 -23.73 21.10
CA ASP A 259 -1.37 -23.23 21.57
C ASP A 259 -2.31 -22.87 20.40
N GLY A 260 -1.76 -22.83 19.18
CA GLY A 260 -2.50 -22.48 17.96
C GLY A 260 -2.97 -21.02 17.92
N SER A 261 -2.40 -20.14 18.75
CA SER A 261 -2.79 -18.73 18.75
C SER A 261 -2.13 -17.98 17.58
N ASN A 262 -2.96 -17.46 16.68
CA ASN A 262 -2.53 -16.57 15.59
C ASN A 262 -2.68 -15.08 15.96
N GLY A 263 -2.80 -14.75 17.24
CA GLY A 263 -3.11 -13.41 17.71
C GLY A 263 -2.09 -12.37 17.25
N VAL A 264 -0.81 -12.72 17.30
CA VAL A 264 0.29 -11.83 16.90
C VAL A 264 0.24 -11.54 15.39
N TYR A 265 -0.04 -12.56 14.57
CA TYR A 265 -0.20 -12.39 13.12
C TYR A 265 -1.32 -11.40 12.77
N ILE A 266 -2.47 -11.51 13.44
CA ILE A 266 -3.61 -10.60 13.24
C ILE A 266 -3.23 -9.15 13.62
N VAL A 267 -2.48 -8.97 14.70
CA VAL A 267 -1.99 -7.64 15.10
C VAL A 267 -1.12 -7.03 14.00
N PHE A 268 -0.24 -7.82 13.36
CA PHE A 268 0.58 -7.33 12.25
C PHE A 268 -0.24 -7.01 11.00
N LEU A 269 -1.29 -7.75 10.71
CA LEU A 269 -2.22 -7.39 9.63
C LEU A 269 -2.90 -6.04 9.90
N ILE A 270 -3.34 -5.80 11.14
CA ILE A 270 -3.93 -4.52 11.54
C ILE A 270 -2.91 -3.38 11.41
N ILE A 271 -1.67 -3.58 11.87
CA ILE A 271 -0.58 -2.60 11.70
C ILE A 271 -0.33 -2.34 10.22
N GLY A 272 -0.34 -3.38 9.40
CA GLY A 272 -0.20 -3.27 7.95
C GLY A 272 -1.31 -2.44 7.31
N ILE A 273 -2.57 -2.69 7.65
CA ILE A 273 -3.72 -1.92 7.16
C ILE A 273 -3.56 -0.43 7.50
N ILE A 274 -3.23 -0.11 8.76
CA ILE A 274 -3.02 1.29 9.19
C ILE A 274 -1.81 1.90 8.48
N GLY A 275 -0.73 1.14 8.34
CA GLY A 275 0.51 1.58 7.73
C GLY A 275 0.36 1.96 6.25
N TYR A 276 -0.46 1.24 5.49
CA TYR A 276 -0.74 1.61 4.10
C TYR A 276 -1.27 3.04 3.96
N PHE A 277 -2.12 3.51 4.86
CA PHE A 277 -2.64 4.87 4.84
C PHE A 277 -1.61 5.95 5.21
N THR A 278 -0.44 5.56 5.71
CA THR A 278 0.68 6.49 5.97
C THR A 278 1.58 6.72 4.75
N ILE A 279 1.50 5.86 3.72
CA ILE A 279 2.36 5.90 2.52
C ILE A 279 2.37 7.27 1.84
N PRO A 280 1.23 7.95 1.60
CA PRO A 280 1.23 9.28 1.01
C PRO A 280 2.00 10.33 1.82
N THR A 281 1.95 10.22 3.14
CA THR A 281 2.66 11.11 4.05
C THR A 281 4.17 10.88 3.97
N VAL A 282 4.61 9.61 3.98
CA VAL A 282 6.04 9.24 3.86
C VAL A 282 6.59 9.69 2.51
N ALA A 283 5.85 9.50 1.41
CA ALA A 283 6.24 10.00 0.09
C ALA A 283 6.42 11.52 0.07
N GLY A 284 5.55 12.25 0.77
CA GLY A 284 5.67 13.69 0.95
C GLY A 284 6.94 14.11 1.70
N TRP A 285 7.42 13.33 2.67
CA TRP A 285 8.66 13.62 3.39
C TRP A 285 9.92 13.45 2.53
N ILE A 286 9.90 12.48 1.63
CA ILE A 286 11.04 12.20 0.74
C ILE A 286 11.23 13.36 -0.26
N ILE A 287 10.12 13.90 -0.77
CA ILE A 287 10.15 15.00 -1.76
C ILE A 287 9.48 16.24 -1.16
N GLN A 288 10.13 16.85 -0.19
CA GLN A 288 9.72 18.17 0.30
C GLN A 288 10.32 19.27 -0.56
N SER A 289 9.49 19.87 -1.42
CA SER A 289 9.71 21.25 -1.80
C SER A 289 8.77 22.12 -0.96
N GLY A 290 9.29 23.23 -0.42
CA GLY A 290 8.57 24.08 0.53
C GLY A 290 7.15 24.46 0.06
N GLY A 291 6.13 23.79 0.62
CA GLY A 291 4.71 24.00 0.31
C GLY A 291 3.86 22.72 0.19
N ALA A 292 4.47 21.53 0.07
CA ALA A 292 3.72 20.27 -0.11
C ALA A 292 3.09 19.71 1.20
N GLY A 293 3.38 20.34 2.36
CA GLY A 293 2.89 19.90 3.68
C GLY A 293 1.36 19.90 3.87
N ALA A 294 0.60 20.57 2.97
CA ALA A 294 -0.85 20.66 3.08
C ALA A 294 -1.58 19.36 2.68
N TYR A 295 -0.99 18.52 1.81
CA TYR A 295 -1.61 17.25 1.40
C TYR A 295 -1.49 16.16 2.47
N GLY A 296 -0.35 16.07 3.14
CA GLY A 296 -0.15 15.13 4.26
C GLY A 296 -1.13 15.39 5.41
N SER A 297 -1.47 16.66 5.67
CA SER A 297 -2.41 17.01 6.74
C SER A 297 -3.86 16.63 6.42
N ALA A 298 -4.28 16.63 5.16
CA ALA A 298 -5.64 16.26 4.76
C ALA A 298 -5.84 14.73 4.85
N VAL A 299 -4.89 13.95 4.36
CA VAL A 299 -4.95 12.48 4.45
C VAL A 299 -4.82 12.01 5.90
N ASN A 300 -3.94 12.63 6.69
CA ASN A 300 -3.76 12.31 8.10
C ASN A 300 -5.01 12.66 8.94
N LYS A 301 -5.73 13.75 8.61
CA LYS A 301 -7.02 14.06 9.24
C LYS A 301 -8.11 13.04 8.88
N THR A 302 -8.07 12.46 7.70
CA THR A 302 -9.03 11.42 7.29
C THR A 302 -8.69 10.08 7.96
N ALA A 303 -7.40 9.72 8.03
CA ALA A 303 -6.93 8.53 8.74
C ALA A 303 -7.17 8.62 10.26
N SER A 304 -6.94 9.79 10.88
CA SER A 304 -7.22 10.00 12.30
C SER A 304 -8.72 10.00 12.62
N LYS A 305 -9.58 10.46 11.69
CA LYS A 305 -11.05 10.33 11.83
C LYS A 305 -11.49 8.87 11.70
N ALA A 306 -10.93 8.10 10.77
CA ALA A 306 -11.22 6.67 10.62
C ALA A 306 -10.71 5.87 11.83
N GLY A 307 -9.51 6.17 12.34
CA GLY A 307 -8.96 5.59 13.55
C GLY A 307 -9.74 5.98 14.81
N GLY A 308 -10.25 7.22 14.88
CA GLY A 308 -11.11 7.72 15.95
C GLY A 308 -12.47 7.03 15.99
N ILE A 309 -13.05 6.68 14.85
CA ILE A 309 -14.30 5.92 14.75
C ILE A 309 -14.08 4.47 15.20
N ALA A 310 -12.98 3.83 14.77
CA ALA A 310 -12.64 2.47 15.19
C ALA A 310 -12.32 2.40 16.71
N GLY A 311 -11.57 3.38 17.25
CA GLY A 311 -11.28 3.49 18.68
C GLY A 311 -12.50 3.85 19.54
N GLY A 312 -13.40 4.67 19.01
CA GLY A 312 -14.65 5.05 19.68
C GLY A 312 -15.63 3.87 19.81
N VAL A 313 -15.73 3.03 18.80
CA VAL A 313 -16.58 1.82 18.84
C VAL A 313 -15.98 0.78 19.80
N ALA A 314 -14.67 0.56 19.78
CA ALA A 314 -14.00 -0.35 20.71
C ALA A 314 -14.11 0.14 22.17
N GLY A 315 -13.94 1.45 22.42
CA GLY A 315 -14.07 2.05 23.75
C GLY A 315 -15.48 2.01 24.32
N SER A 316 -16.51 2.20 23.49
CA SER A 316 -17.91 2.15 23.92
C SER A 316 -18.38 0.71 24.25
N VAL A 317 -17.85 -0.30 23.55
CA VAL A 317 -18.13 -1.71 23.84
C VAL A 317 -17.43 -2.13 25.13
N ALA A 318 -16.17 -1.75 25.35
CA ALA A 318 -15.43 -2.07 26.58
C ALA A 318 -16.01 -1.35 27.82
N GLY A 319 -16.43 -0.09 27.69
CA GLY A 319 -17.03 0.69 28.77
C GLY A 319 -18.40 0.14 29.22
N ASN A 320 -19.19 -0.38 28.26
CA ASN A 320 -20.54 -0.90 28.59
C ASN A 320 -20.49 -2.32 29.21
N VAL A 321 -19.43 -3.10 28.96
CA VAL A 321 -19.23 -4.42 29.61
C VAL A 321 -18.66 -4.25 31.02
N GLY A 322 -17.72 -3.31 31.22
CA GLY A 322 -17.14 -3.01 32.57
C GLY A 322 -18.13 -2.43 33.53
N GLY A 323 -19.06 -1.55 33.10
CA GLY A 323 -20.07 -0.94 33.94
C GLY A 323 -21.15 -1.90 34.44
N ARG A 324 -21.39 -3.03 33.77
CA ARG A 324 -22.35 -4.06 34.18
C ARG A 324 -21.79 -5.09 35.15
N LEU A 325 -20.46 -5.20 35.26
CA LEU A 325 -19.80 -6.14 36.20
C LEU A 325 -19.45 -5.55 37.55
N LEU A 326 -19.51 -4.22 37.73
CA LEU A 326 -19.20 -3.51 38.96
C LEU A 326 -20.44 -2.95 39.67
N GLY A 327 -21.64 -3.23 39.19
CA GLY A 327 -22.92 -2.75 39.71
C GLY A 327 -23.79 -3.87 40.30
N LYS A 328 -23.20 -4.80 41.09
CA LYS A 328 -23.95 -5.67 42.02
C LYS A 328 -23.14 -5.90 43.27
#